data_960298f2b8a1afb7fb18ce67722862cd
#
_entry.id   960298f2b8a1afb7fb18ce67722862cd
#
_cell.length_a   1.000
_cell.length_b   1.000
_cell.length_c   1.000
_cell.angle_alpha   90.00
_cell.angle_beta   90.00
_cell.angle_gamma   90.00
#
_symmetry.space_group_name_H-M   'P 1'
#
loop_
_entity.id
_entity.type
_entity.pdbx_description
1 polymer ?
#
loop_
_entity_poly.entity_id
_entity_poly.type
_entity_poly.pdbx_seq_one_letter_code
_entity_poly.pdbx_strand_id
1 'polypeptide(L)'
;MSKKLKINNLKGLHARPSAKLVKAANKFDADIYVSKGDQTVNGKSIMSIMQLAAARGQEITVKAVGPDAEEAIESISRLVKSKFFEE
;
A
#
# COMPACT_ATOMS: atom_id res chain seq x y z
N MET A 1 7.79 11.74 1.34
CA MET A 1 7.20 11.17 2.56
C MET A 1 7.14 9.65 2.51
N SER A 2 7.40 9.00 3.61
CA SER A 2 7.28 7.55 3.67
C SER A 2 6.81 7.08 5.04
N LYS A 3 6.24 5.87 5.08
CA LYS A 3 5.78 5.28 6.32
C LYS A 3 5.85 3.76 6.23
N LYS A 4 6.34 3.15 7.30
CA LYS A 4 6.36 1.68 7.42
C LYS A 4 5.03 1.22 7.98
N LEU A 5 4.46 0.19 7.36
CA LEU A 5 3.16 -0.35 7.75
C LEU A 5 3.25 -1.87 7.80
N LYS A 6 2.64 -2.45 8.81
CA LYS A 6 2.58 -3.90 8.96
C LYS A 6 1.31 -4.44 8.33
N ILE A 7 1.43 -5.49 7.55
CA ILE A 7 0.27 -6.16 6.95
C ILE A 7 -0.39 -7.02 8.02
N ASN A 8 -1.63 -6.68 8.35
CA ASN A 8 -2.36 -7.33 9.45
C ASN A 8 -3.54 -8.19 9.01
N ASN A 9 -3.98 -8.05 7.76
CA ASN A 9 -5.09 -8.85 7.26
C ASN A 9 -4.66 -10.28 6.99
N LEU A 10 -5.59 -11.21 7.15
CA LEU A 10 -5.29 -12.64 7.20
C LEU A 10 -4.53 -13.16 5.97
N LYS A 11 -4.95 -12.78 4.78
CA LYS A 11 -4.38 -13.29 3.53
C LYS A 11 -3.32 -12.36 2.90
N GLY A 12 -2.93 -11.28 3.59
CA GLY A 12 -1.95 -10.36 3.07
C GLY A 12 -2.43 -9.60 1.83
N LEU A 13 -1.48 -9.18 0.99
CA LEU A 13 -1.78 -8.38 -0.21
C LEU A 13 -2.16 -9.26 -1.40
N HIS A 14 -3.25 -10.03 -1.27
CA HIS A 14 -3.83 -10.75 -2.39
C HIS A 14 -4.66 -9.79 -3.27
N ALA A 15 -5.42 -10.30 -4.23
CA ALA A 15 -6.07 -9.47 -5.25
C ALA A 15 -6.98 -8.37 -4.70
N ARG A 16 -7.85 -8.69 -3.74
CA ARG A 16 -8.82 -7.72 -3.22
C ARG A 16 -8.17 -6.57 -2.45
N PRO A 17 -7.31 -6.81 -1.46
CA PRO A 17 -6.63 -5.69 -0.79
C PRO A 17 -5.70 -4.93 -1.71
N SER A 18 -5.06 -5.60 -2.67
CA SER A 18 -4.23 -4.91 -3.66
C SER A 18 -5.04 -3.93 -4.49
N ALA A 19 -6.24 -4.33 -4.92
CA ALA A 19 -7.14 -3.46 -5.66
C ALA A 19 -7.59 -2.26 -4.81
N LYS A 20 -7.88 -2.48 -3.53
CA LYS A 20 -8.26 -1.40 -2.61
C LYS A 20 -7.13 -0.40 -2.41
N LEU A 21 -5.90 -0.90 -2.25
CA LEU A 21 -4.73 -0.04 -2.10
C LEU A 21 -4.51 0.82 -3.33
N VAL A 22 -4.57 0.22 -4.52
CA VAL A 22 -4.39 0.91 -5.79
C VAL A 22 -5.48 1.96 -5.99
N LYS A 23 -6.72 1.63 -5.65
CA LYS A 23 -7.83 2.57 -5.75
C LYS A 23 -7.60 3.79 -4.85
N ALA A 24 -7.12 3.56 -3.62
CA ALA A 24 -6.79 4.65 -2.71
C ALA A 24 -5.63 5.49 -3.27
N ALA A 25 -4.59 4.84 -3.76
CA ALA A 25 -3.41 5.54 -4.32
C ALA A 25 -3.78 6.39 -5.53
N ASN A 26 -4.68 5.91 -6.38
CA ASN A 26 -5.07 6.63 -7.60
C ASN A 26 -5.93 7.88 -7.35
N LYS A 27 -6.37 8.10 -6.13
CA LYS A 27 -7.08 9.33 -5.76
C LYS A 27 -6.16 10.54 -5.63
N PHE A 28 -4.86 10.31 -5.60
CA PHE A 28 -3.87 11.36 -5.35
C PHE A 28 -2.98 11.57 -6.56
N ASP A 29 -2.51 12.82 -6.72
CA ASP A 29 -1.57 13.17 -7.79
C ASP A 29 -0.15 12.70 -7.48
N ALA A 30 0.18 12.54 -6.21
CA ALA A 30 1.49 12.07 -5.80
C ALA A 30 1.83 10.72 -6.44
N ASP A 31 3.11 10.51 -6.73
CA ASP A 31 3.61 9.21 -7.12
C ASP A 31 3.70 8.34 -5.87
N ILE A 32 3.18 7.13 -5.96
CA ILE A 32 3.12 6.19 -4.83
C ILE A 32 3.99 4.98 -5.13
N TYR A 33 4.89 4.68 -4.20
CA TYR A 33 5.77 3.50 -4.27
C TYR A 33 5.56 2.65 -3.04
N VAL A 34 5.56 1.33 -3.22
CA VAL A 34 5.44 0.39 -2.12
C VAL A 34 6.64 -0.56 -2.17
N SER A 35 7.31 -0.72 -1.04
CA SER A 35 8.50 -1.55 -0.95
C SER A 35 8.33 -2.65 0.08
N LYS A 36 8.95 -3.80 -0.20
CA LYS A 36 9.13 -4.88 0.75
C LYS A 36 10.56 -5.40 0.59
N GLY A 37 11.39 -5.26 1.62
CA GLY A 37 12.81 -5.59 1.50
C GLY A 37 13.45 -4.73 0.41
N ASP A 38 14.12 -5.36 -0.53
CA ASP A 38 14.83 -4.68 -1.62
C ASP A 38 13.94 -4.40 -2.84
N GLN A 39 12.70 -4.84 -2.80
CA GLN A 39 11.78 -4.71 -3.92
C GLN A 39 10.90 -3.47 -3.76
N THR A 40 10.86 -2.64 -4.79
CA THR A 40 10.02 -1.43 -4.83
C THR A 40 9.15 -1.47 -6.07
N VAL A 41 7.85 -1.22 -5.92
CA VAL A 41 6.90 -1.28 -7.03
C VAL A 41 6.02 -0.03 -7.07
N ASN A 42 5.35 0.17 -8.19
CA ASN A 42 4.39 1.25 -8.38
C ASN A 42 3.11 0.96 -7.57
N GLY A 43 2.78 1.86 -6.64
CA GLY A 43 1.59 1.72 -5.80
C GLY A 43 0.27 1.92 -6.54
N LYS A 44 0.31 2.34 -7.80
CA LYS A 44 -0.89 2.55 -8.62
C LYS A 44 -1.13 1.41 -9.62
N SER A 45 -0.41 0.30 -9.47
CA SER A 45 -0.57 -0.88 -10.31
C SER A 45 -0.92 -2.10 -9.45
N ILE A 46 -2.08 -2.70 -9.71
CA ILE A 46 -2.55 -3.88 -8.96
C ILE A 46 -1.57 -5.04 -9.11
N MET A 47 -1.12 -5.32 -10.32
CA MET A 47 -0.19 -6.42 -10.57
C MET A 47 1.13 -6.21 -9.85
N SER A 48 1.63 -4.97 -9.85
CA SER A 48 2.88 -4.65 -9.16
C SER A 48 2.76 -4.87 -7.65
N ILE A 49 1.65 -4.43 -7.05
CA ILE A 49 1.41 -4.64 -5.61
C ILE A 49 1.32 -6.14 -5.31
N MET A 50 0.64 -6.91 -6.15
CA MET A 50 0.53 -8.36 -5.95
C MET A 50 1.89 -9.05 -6.06
N GLN A 51 2.79 -8.54 -6.91
CA GLN A 51 4.12 -9.11 -7.07
C GLN A 51 4.98 -8.99 -5.82
N LEU A 52 4.68 -8.05 -4.93
CA LEU A 52 5.38 -7.96 -3.65
C LEU A 52 5.12 -9.17 -2.77
N ALA A 53 3.99 -9.84 -2.97
CA ALA A 53 3.59 -11.01 -2.20
C ALA A 53 3.71 -10.78 -0.68
N ALA A 54 3.36 -9.56 -0.23
CA ALA A 54 3.45 -9.23 1.18
C ALA A 54 2.38 -9.99 1.96
N ALA A 55 2.83 -10.79 2.92
CA ALA A 55 1.98 -11.66 3.72
C ALA A 55 1.70 -11.05 5.08
N ARG A 56 0.72 -11.62 5.79
CA ARG A 56 0.41 -11.22 7.15
C ARG A 56 1.67 -11.23 8.02
N GLY A 57 1.86 -10.17 8.77
CA GLY A 57 3.02 -10.00 9.66
C GLY A 57 4.22 -9.35 8.99
N GLN A 58 4.25 -9.27 7.67
CA GLN A 58 5.34 -8.60 6.98
C GLN A 58 5.13 -7.10 6.93
N GLU A 59 6.23 -6.37 6.85
CA GLU A 59 6.22 -4.91 6.83
C GLU A 59 6.45 -4.42 5.41
N ILE A 60 5.67 -3.41 5.03
CA ILE A 60 5.88 -2.68 3.77
C ILE A 60 6.21 -1.22 4.09
N THR A 61 6.89 -0.55 3.16
CA THR A 61 7.11 0.89 3.25
C THR A 61 6.36 1.55 2.11
N VAL A 62 5.49 2.51 2.45
CA VAL A 62 4.77 3.30 1.45
C VAL A 62 5.44 4.65 1.35
N LYS A 63 5.85 5.04 0.14
CA LYS A 63 6.47 6.32 -0.14
C LYS A 63 5.60 7.12 -1.10
N ALA A 64 5.39 8.39 -0.80
CA ALA A 64 4.63 9.29 -1.66
C ALA A 64 5.44 10.54 -1.97
N VAL A 65 5.45 10.94 -3.24
CA VAL A 65 6.18 12.12 -3.72
C VAL A 65 5.23 12.96 -4.56
N GLY A 66 4.95 14.18 -4.11
CA GLY A 66 4.04 15.08 -4.83
C GLY A 66 3.30 16.02 -3.90
N PRO A 67 2.41 16.88 -4.43
CA PRO A 67 1.77 17.94 -3.65
C PRO A 67 0.82 17.42 -2.58
N ASP A 68 0.21 16.27 -2.77
CA ASP A 68 -0.73 15.65 -1.81
C ASP A 68 -0.15 14.38 -1.17
N ALA A 69 1.18 14.31 -1.04
CA ALA A 69 1.87 13.14 -0.50
C ALA A 69 1.41 12.78 0.92
N GLU A 70 1.22 13.77 1.78
CA GLU A 70 0.82 13.54 3.17
C GLU A 70 -0.57 12.89 3.24
N GLU A 71 -1.52 13.43 2.50
CA GLU A 71 -2.88 12.90 2.46
C GLU A 71 -2.90 11.47 1.89
N ALA A 72 -2.04 11.22 0.89
CA ALA A 72 -1.93 9.88 0.31
C ALA A 72 -1.42 8.87 1.33
N ILE A 73 -0.37 9.21 2.07
CA ILE A 73 0.18 8.35 3.11
C ILE A 73 -0.87 8.07 4.19
N GLU A 74 -1.59 9.09 4.63
CA GLU A 74 -2.64 8.92 5.64
C GLU A 74 -3.75 8.00 5.17
N SER A 75 -4.21 8.18 3.95
CA SER A 75 -5.30 7.37 3.39
C SER A 75 -4.89 5.90 3.31
N ILE A 76 -3.69 5.64 2.77
CA ILE A 76 -3.20 4.27 2.63
C ILE A 76 -2.93 3.66 4.01
N SER A 77 -2.38 4.43 4.93
CA SER A 77 -2.12 3.97 6.30
C SER A 77 -3.41 3.53 6.99
N ARG A 78 -4.48 4.32 6.88
CA ARG A 78 -5.78 3.96 7.46
C ARG A 78 -6.32 2.67 6.86
N LEU A 79 -6.20 2.52 5.56
CA LEU A 79 -6.65 1.32 4.86
C LEU A 79 -5.93 0.07 5.37
N VAL A 80 -4.60 0.14 5.48
CA VAL A 80 -3.80 -0.99 5.97
C VAL A 80 -4.14 -1.31 7.42
N LYS A 81 -4.25 -0.30 8.28
CA LYS A 81 -4.58 -0.47 9.69
C LYS A 81 -5.97 -1.06 9.92
N SER A 82 -6.89 -0.81 9.01
CA SER A 82 -8.25 -1.35 9.06
C SER A 82 -8.32 -2.76 8.47
N LYS A 83 -7.19 -3.38 8.16
CA LYS A 83 -7.10 -4.70 7.51
C LYS A 83 -7.84 -4.73 6.17
N PHE A 84 -7.80 -3.60 5.46
CA PHE A 84 -8.48 -3.43 4.18
C PHE A 84 -9.99 -3.68 4.28
N PHE A 85 -10.54 -3.49 5.47
CA PHE A 85 -11.97 -3.71 5.77
C PHE A 85 -12.43 -5.13 5.46
N GLU A 86 -11.54 -6.12 5.56
CA GLU A 86 -11.85 -7.52 5.27
C GLU A 86 -12.24 -8.35 6.49
N GLU A 87 -11.84 -7.90 7.67
CA GLU A 87 -12.04 -8.68 8.90
C GLU A 87 -12.81 -7.91 9.95
#